data_51b9c533ed60dbd0a5d82bbb1b8da8d7
#
_entry.id   51b9c533ed60dbd0a5d82bbb1b8da8d7
#
_cell.length_a   1.000
_cell.length_b   1.000
_cell.length_c   1.000
_cell.angle_alpha   90.00
_cell.angle_beta   90.00
_cell.angle_gamma   90.00
#
_symmetry.space_group_name_H-M   'P 1'
#
loop_
_entity.id
_entity.type
_entity.pdbx_description
1 polymer ?
#
loop_
_entity_poly.entity_id
_entity_poly.type
_entity_poly.pdbx_seq_one_letter_code
_entity_poly.pdbx_strand_id
1 'polypeptide(L)'
;VNYAILSKTGIRTVPDSIITGNIAVSPIVGTAMTGFSQTPALDGSAATSSQVSGYLYAADYGGTTPAILTQAVLDMHAAYTDAATRANTDPSRINLNGGILAGDILTPGVYTFATPIDIQDDITFCGGANDVFIIQTPLTLSMSVSGKKVLLDCGARAENIFWQAATAVSIATGAHMEGNILGMTTVTMM
;
A
#
# COMPACT_ATOMS: atom_id res chain seq x y z
N VAL A 1 -8.14 -0.38 14.00
CA VAL A 1 -7.00 -1.25 13.56
C VAL A 1 -6.42 -0.60 12.32
N ASN A 2 -5.09 -0.38 12.31
CA ASN A 2 -4.40 0.13 11.13
C ASN A 2 -3.94 -1.05 10.26
N TYR A 3 -4.12 -0.94 8.96
CA TYR A 3 -3.69 -1.91 7.98
C TYR A 3 -2.56 -1.33 7.14
N ALA A 4 -1.47 -2.08 6.99
CA ALA A 4 -0.42 -1.76 6.03
C ALA A 4 -0.92 -1.98 4.59
N ILE A 5 -1.75 -3.01 4.40
CA ILE A 5 -2.39 -3.31 3.12
C ILE A 5 -3.86 -3.67 3.37
N LEU A 6 -4.79 -2.97 2.69
CA LEU A 6 -6.19 -3.32 2.63
C LEU A 6 -6.61 -3.42 1.17
N SER A 7 -7.10 -4.59 0.76
CA SER A 7 -7.49 -4.85 -0.63
C SER A 7 -8.91 -5.39 -0.74
N LYS A 8 -9.61 -4.98 -1.81
CA LYS A 8 -10.98 -5.45 -2.09
C LYS A 8 -11.03 -6.77 -2.85
N THR A 9 -9.97 -7.12 -3.57
CA THR A 9 -10.00 -8.27 -4.49
C THR A 9 -8.98 -9.34 -4.16
N GLY A 10 -7.92 -9.04 -3.40
CA GLY A 10 -6.95 -10.02 -2.93
C GLY A 10 -5.57 -9.42 -2.69
N ILE A 11 -4.78 -10.17 -1.95
CA ILE A 11 -3.35 -9.90 -1.72
C ILE A 11 -2.60 -11.17 -2.06
N ARG A 12 -1.59 -11.03 -2.90
CA ARG A 12 -0.73 -12.16 -3.28
C ARG A 12 0.71 -11.88 -2.90
N THR A 13 1.37 -12.88 -2.35
CA THR A 13 2.80 -12.85 -2.10
C THR A 13 3.48 -14.10 -2.67
N VAL A 14 4.77 -13.95 -2.93
CA VAL A 14 5.71 -15.06 -3.12
C VAL A 14 6.50 -15.19 -1.82
N PRO A 15 6.80 -16.41 -1.34
CA PRO A 15 7.55 -16.62 -0.10
C PRO A 15 8.83 -15.79 -0.04
N ASP A 16 9.17 -15.40 1.21
CA ASP A 16 10.21 -14.49 1.69
C ASP A 16 9.85 -12.99 1.66
N SER A 17 8.59 -12.63 1.34
CA SER A 17 8.10 -11.26 1.60
C SER A 17 8.04 -10.97 3.09
N ILE A 18 8.37 -9.74 3.49
CA ILE A 18 8.26 -9.26 4.87
C ILE A 18 7.34 -8.04 4.89
N ILE A 19 6.22 -8.17 5.60
CA ILE A 19 5.24 -7.10 5.75
C ILE A 19 5.17 -6.70 7.22
N THR A 20 5.44 -5.43 7.50
CA THR A 20 5.30 -4.88 8.85
C THR A 20 3.92 -4.25 9.01
N GLY A 21 3.13 -4.82 9.93
CA GLY A 21 1.76 -4.37 10.23
C GLY A 21 0.72 -5.43 9.89
N ASN A 22 -0.56 -5.04 9.95
CA ASN A 22 -1.67 -5.91 9.61
C ASN A 22 -1.99 -5.84 8.12
N ILE A 23 -2.51 -6.94 7.57
CA ILE A 23 -3.08 -6.94 6.22
C ILE A 23 -4.52 -7.43 6.26
N ALA A 24 -5.33 -6.96 5.32
CA ALA A 24 -6.73 -7.36 5.27
C ALA A 24 -7.30 -7.42 3.85
N VAL A 25 -8.30 -8.29 3.69
CA VAL A 25 -9.13 -8.35 2.49
C VAL A 25 -10.61 -8.27 2.85
N SER A 26 -11.36 -7.43 2.12
CA SER A 26 -12.81 -7.30 2.27
C SER A 26 -13.38 -6.55 1.05
N PRO A 27 -14.54 -6.99 0.50
CA PRO A 27 -15.48 -8.00 1.01
C PRO A 27 -15.10 -9.45 0.68
N ILE A 28 -13.94 -9.69 0.06
CA ILE A 28 -13.51 -11.02 -0.34
C ILE A 28 -13.05 -11.85 0.86
N VAL A 29 -13.11 -13.17 0.71
CA VAL A 29 -12.76 -14.16 1.74
C VAL A 29 -11.24 -14.32 1.93
N GLY A 30 -10.83 -14.88 3.06
CA GLY A 30 -9.41 -15.05 3.43
C GLY A 30 -8.57 -15.87 2.46
N THR A 31 -9.19 -16.78 1.69
CA THR A 31 -8.50 -17.54 0.64
C THR A 31 -7.98 -16.67 -0.51
N ALA A 32 -8.42 -15.41 -0.62
CA ALA A 32 -7.89 -14.45 -1.57
C ALA A 32 -6.53 -13.83 -1.14
N MET A 33 -6.09 -14.11 0.08
CA MET A 33 -4.71 -13.84 0.51
C MET A 33 -3.87 -15.09 0.23
N THR A 34 -3.16 -15.11 -0.89
CA THR A 34 -2.41 -16.28 -1.38
C THR A 34 -0.91 -16.16 -1.15
N GLY A 35 -0.25 -17.30 -0.86
CA GLY A 35 1.19 -17.37 -0.64
C GLY A 35 1.63 -17.14 0.81
N PHE A 36 0.71 -16.82 1.73
CA PHE A 36 1.02 -16.44 3.11
C PHE A 36 1.17 -17.62 4.09
N SER A 37 0.79 -18.84 3.71
CA SER A 37 0.80 -19.99 4.64
C SER A 37 0.08 -19.66 5.95
N GLN A 38 -1.19 -19.27 5.84
CA GLN A 38 -1.99 -18.72 6.94
C GLN A 38 -2.21 -19.77 8.05
N THR A 39 -2.01 -19.36 9.29
CA THR A 39 -2.36 -20.11 10.50
C THR A 39 -3.51 -19.40 11.20
N PRO A 40 -4.73 -19.97 11.20
CA PRO A 40 -5.88 -19.36 11.87
C PRO A 40 -5.68 -19.20 13.38
N ALA A 41 -6.16 -18.10 13.95
CA ALA A 41 -6.28 -17.92 15.37
C ALA A 41 -7.34 -18.87 15.96
N LEU A 42 -7.20 -19.22 17.24
CA LEU A 42 -8.11 -20.17 17.91
C LEU A 42 -9.58 -19.73 17.93
N ASP A 43 -9.81 -18.42 17.99
CA ASP A 43 -11.15 -17.82 18.00
C ASP A 43 -11.67 -17.55 16.56
N GLY A 44 -10.87 -17.86 15.53
CA GLY A 44 -11.20 -17.65 14.14
C GLY A 44 -11.30 -16.19 13.72
N SER A 45 -10.94 -15.21 14.56
CA SER A 45 -11.10 -13.79 14.26
C SER A 45 -10.00 -13.23 13.36
N ALA A 46 -8.88 -13.92 13.25
CA ALA A 46 -7.70 -13.52 12.49
C ALA A 46 -6.88 -14.74 12.04
N ALA A 47 -5.83 -14.51 11.27
CA ALA A 47 -4.78 -15.48 11.02
C ALA A 47 -3.40 -14.83 11.20
N THR A 48 -2.36 -15.64 11.27
CA THR A 48 -0.95 -15.24 11.29
C THR A 48 -0.20 -15.85 10.11
N SER A 49 0.95 -15.28 9.78
CA SER A 49 1.88 -15.78 8.79
C SER A 49 3.30 -15.36 9.17
N SER A 50 4.30 -16.17 8.84
CA SER A 50 5.70 -15.79 9.05
C SER A 50 6.15 -14.58 8.23
N GLN A 51 5.42 -14.23 7.20
CA GLN A 51 5.69 -13.09 6.31
C GLN A 51 5.05 -11.78 6.77
N VAL A 52 4.23 -11.80 7.84
CA VAL A 52 3.47 -10.64 8.33
C VAL A 52 3.72 -10.48 9.82
N SER A 53 4.25 -9.33 10.24
CA SER A 53 4.53 -9.08 11.67
C SER A 53 3.25 -8.89 12.50
N GLY A 54 2.14 -8.54 11.86
CA GLY A 54 0.81 -8.40 12.45
C GLY A 54 -0.09 -9.58 12.16
N TYR A 55 -1.37 -9.28 11.98
CA TYR A 55 -2.42 -10.26 11.69
C TYR A 55 -2.95 -10.11 10.27
N LEU A 56 -3.48 -11.21 9.76
CA LEU A 56 -4.26 -11.27 8.53
C LEU A 56 -5.74 -11.30 8.90
N TYR A 57 -6.54 -10.44 8.24
CA TYR A 57 -7.98 -10.34 8.47
C TYR A 57 -8.74 -10.53 7.17
N ALA A 58 -9.92 -11.14 7.23
CA ALA A 58 -10.76 -11.35 6.07
C ALA A 58 -12.26 -11.23 6.42
N ALA A 59 -13.08 -10.94 5.41
CA ALA A 59 -14.50 -10.72 5.61
C ALA A 59 -15.28 -11.98 6.09
N ASP A 60 -14.72 -13.17 5.90
CA ASP A 60 -15.28 -14.45 6.34
C ASP A 60 -14.73 -14.94 7.69
N TYR A 61 -13.87 -14.15 8.35
CA TYR A 61 -13.37 -14.50 9.68
C TYR A 61 -14.39 -14.22 10.78
N GLY A 62 -14.18 -14.83 11.93
CA GLY A 62 -15.12 -14.81 13.05
C GLY A 62 -15.15 -13.50 13.85
N GLY A 63 -16.01 -13.49 14.87
CA GLY A 63 -16.12 -12.39 15.83
C GLY A 63 -16.63 -11.10 15.23
N THR A 64 -15.99 -10.00 15.61
CA THR A 64 -16.31 -8.65 15.11
C THR A 64 -15.57 -8.28 13.84
N THR A 65 -14.69 -9.17 13.31
CA THR A 65 -13.83 -8.90 12.17
C THR A 65 -14.60 -8.45 10.92
N PRO A 66 -15.71 -9.08 10.50
CA PRO A 66 -16.46 -8.64 9.33
C PRO A 66 -16.99 -7.22 9.45
N ALA A 67 -17.49 -6.82 10.62
CA ALA A 67 -18.03 -5.47 10.84
C ALA A 67 -16.90 -4.42 10.84
N ILE A 68 -15.78 -4.73 11.49
CA ILE A 68 -14.59 -3.86 11.50
C ILE A 68 -14.05 -3.67 10.08
N LEU A 69 -13.97 -4.73 9.27
CA LEU A 69 -13.49 -4.65 7.89
C LEU A 69 -14.45 -3.91 6.97
N THR A 70 -15.77 -4.04 7.19
CA THR A 70 -16.76 -3.23 6.45
C THR A 70 -16.50 -1.75 6.68
N GLN A 71 -16.30 -1.32 7.93
CA GLN A 71 -15.97 0.06 8.25
C GLN A 71 -14.61 0.47 7.66
N ALA A 72 -13.60 -0.39 7.80
CA ALA A 72 -12.27 -0.10 7.24
C ALA A 72 -12.28 0.08 5.72
N VAL A 73 -13.11 -0.66 4.99
CA VAL A 73 -13.30 -0.46 3.54
C VAL A 73 -13.97 0.88 3.24
N LEU A 74 -14.96 1.30 4.04
CA LEU A 74 -15.58 2.62 3.89
C LEU A 74 -14.57 3.74 4.16
N ASP A 75 -13.77 3.60 5.20
CA ASP A 75 -12.71 4.56 5.55
C ASP A 75 -11.64 4.61 4.46
N MET A 76 -11.24 3.43 3.92
CA MET A 76 -10.31 3.36 2.78
C MET A 76 -10.86 4.05 1.54
N HIS A 77 -12.16 3.86 1.23
CA HIS A 77 -12.81 4.55 0.11
C HIS A 77 -12.82 6.07 0.31
N ALA A 78 -13.10 6.53 1.53
CA ALA A 78 -13.04 7.95 1.86
C ALA A 78 -11.61 8.49 1.71
N ALA A 79 -10.61 7.78 2.25
CA ALA A 79 -9.20 8.14 2.12
C ALA A 79 -8.72 8.10 0.66
N TYR A 80 -9.12 7.08 -0.10
CA TYR A 80 -8.84 6.98 -1.53
C TYR A 80 -9.40 8.18 -2.30
N THR A 81 -10.68 8.52 -2.06
CA THR A 81 -11.35 9.64 -2.73
C THR A 81 -10.71 10.96 -2.33
N ASP A 82 -10.41 11.16 -1.05
CA ASP A 82 -9.70 12.34 -0.56
C ASP A 82 -8.32 12.44 -1.23
N ALA A 83 -7.53 11.36 -1.20
CA ALA A 83 -6.22 11.34 -1.85
C ALA A 83 -6.30 11.62 -3.36
N ALA A 84 -7.28 11.03 -4.07
CA ALA A 84 -7.44 11.19 -5.52
C ALA A 84 -7.91 12.61 -5.94
N THR A 85 -8.60 13.33 -5.04
CA THR A 85 -9.15 14.66 -5.32
C THR A 85 -8.30 15.80 -4.77
N ARG A 86 -7.25 15.50 -4.02
CA ARG A 86 -6.31 16.53 -3.54
C ARG A 86 -5.66 17.24 -4.71
N ALA A 87 -5.86 18.55 -4.76
CA ALA A 87 -5.30 19.37 -5.83
C ALA A 87 -3.77 19.40 -5.74
N ASN A 88 -3.13 19.10 -6.87
CA ASN A 88 -1.72 19.39 -7.02
C ASN A 88 -1.57 20.83 -7.54
N THR A 89 -0.96 21.67 -6.73
CA THR A 89 -0.73 23.08 -7.05
C THR A 89 0.69 23.36 -7.57
N ASP A 90 1.53 22.32 -7.60
CA ASP A 90 2.92 22.42 -8.03
C ASP A 90 3.12 21.70 -9.38
N PRO A 91 3.31 22.43 -10.49
CA PRO A 91 3.50 21.83 -11.81
C PRO A 91 4.70 20.86 -11.90
N SER A 92 5.73 21.04 -11.06
CA SER A 92 6.90 20.16 -11.05
C SER A 92 6.59 18.75 -10.52
N ARG A 93 5.46 18.58 -9.86
CA ARG A 93 4.96 17.32 -9.29
C ARG A 93 3.89 16.65 -10.15
N ILE A 94 3.60 17.22 -11.34
CA ILE A 94 2.67 16.64 -12.31
C ILE A 94 3.46 15.81 -13.31
N ASN A 95 3.17 14.51 -13.36
CA ASN A 95 3.85 13.56 -14.25
C ASN A 95 5.38 13.61 -14.12
N LEU A 96 5.89 13.73 -12.90
CA LEU A 96 7.32 13.73 -12.61
C LEU A 96 8.00 12.58 -13.37
N ASN A 97 9.02 12.88 -14.17
CA ASN A 97 9.76 11.93 -15.00
C ASN A 97 8.86 10.99 -15.85
N GLY A 98 7.64 11.44 -16.22
CA GLY A 98 6.69 10.63 -16.98
C GLY A 98 6.14 9.40 -16.22
N GLY A 99 6.29 9.36 -14.89
CA GLY A 99 5.89 8.25 -14.04
C GLY A 99 7.03 7.27 -13.69
N ILE A 100 8.23 7.47 -14.21
CA ILE A 100 9.41 6.67 -13.86
C ILE A 100 10.14 7.37 -12.70
N LEU A 101 10.12 6.76 -11.52
CA LEU A 101 10.81 7.28 -10.35
C LEU A 101 12.13 6.49 -10.14
N ALA A 102 13.25 7.21 -10.17
CA ALA A 102 14.59 6.60 -10.10
C ALA A 102 15.61 7.58 -9.50
N GLY A 103 15.95 7.40 -8.23
CA GLY A 103 16.86 8.28 -7.49
C GLY A 103 16.22 9.59 -7.06
N ASP A 104 14.89 9.71 -7.14
CA ASP A 104 14.18 10.94 -6.81
C ASP A 104 14.11 11.17 -5.30
N ILE A 105 14.26 12.44 -4.89
CA ILE A 105 13.96 12.90 -3.54
C ILE A 105 12.63 13.64 -3.57
N LEU A 106 11.62 13.05 -2.96
CA LEU A 106 10.27 13.58 -2.91
C LEU A 106 10.08 14.41 -1.63
N THR A 107 9.61 15.64 -1.81
CA THR A 107 9.29 16.55 -0.71
C THR A 107 7.78 16.54 -0.40
N PRO A 108 7.34 17.00 0.79
CA PRO A 108 5.93 16.94 1.19
C PRO A 108 4.98 17.57 0.17
N GLY A 109 3.85 16.92 -0.06
CA GLY A 109 2.79 17.42 -0.93
C GLY A 109 2.14 16.37 -1.80
N VAL A 110 1.44 16.82 -2.84
CA VAL A 110 0.69 15.97 -3.77
C VAL A 110 1.47 15.82 -5.07
N TYR A 111 1.65 14.58 -5.50
CA TYR A 111 2.22 14.18 -6.80
C TYR A 111 1.13 13.53 -7.63
N THR A 112 0.87 14.03 -8.82
CA THR A 112 -0.21 13.54 -9.68
C THR A 112 0.34 13.01 -10.98
N PHE A 113 -0.01 11.78 -11.31
CA PHE A 113 0.41 11.11 -12.54
C PHE A 113 -0.81 10.75 -13.38
N ALA A 114 -0.79 11.07 -14.67
CA ALA A 114 -1.75 10.55 -15.64
C ALA A 114 -1.27 9.25 -16.29
N THR A 115 -0.04 8.85 -15.99
CA THR A 115 0.64 7.62 -16.44
C THR A 115 0.73 6.59 -15.32
N PRO A 116 1.04 5.32 -15.62
CA PRO A 116 1.51 4.38 -14.60
C PRO A 116 2.72 4.94 -13.85
N ILE A 117 2.83 4.58 -12.57
CA ILE A 117 4.04 4.86 -11.79
C ILE A 117 4.89 3.60 -11.76
N ASP A 118 6.17 3.74 -12.08
CA ASP A 118 7.15 2.67 -11.97
C ASP A 118 8.40 3.15 -11.21
N ILE A 119 8.63 2.58 -10.04
CA ILE A 119 9.80 2.84 -9.22
C ILE A 119 10.90 1.89 -9.70
N GLN A 120 11.91 2.44 -10.38
CA GLN A 120 12.99 1.67 -11.02
C GLN A 120 14.34 1.79 -10.28
N ASP A 121 14.47 2.74 -9.37
CA ASP A 121 15.61 2.84 -8.45
C ASP A 121 15.13 3.32 -7.08
N ASP A 122 16.03 3.36 -6.10
CA ASP A 122 15.72 3.85 -4.77
C ASP A 122 15.18 5.29 -4.85
N ILE A 123 14.12 5.56 -4.13
CA ILE A 123 13.55 6.90 -3.97
C ILE A 123 13.51 7.27 -2.49
N THR A 124 13.58 8.55 -2.20
CA THR A 124 13.62 9.03 -0.81
C THR A 124 12.50 10.03 -0.56
N PHE A 125 11.71 9.81 0.49
CA PHE A 125 10.81 10.83 1.04
C PHE A 125 11.55 11.62 2.11
N CYS A 126 11.73 12.93 1.89
CA CYS A 126 12.38 13.85 2.82
C CYS A 126 11.39 14.92 3.28
N GLY A 127 11.03 14.87 4.56
CA GLY A 127 10.11 15.81 5.20
C GLY A 127 10.05 15.59 6.71
N GLY A 128 9.43 16.52 7.44
CA GLY A 128 9.26 16.40 8.88
C GLY A 128 8.25 15.33 9.31
N ALA A 129 8.21 15.05 10.59
CA ALA A 129 7.42 13.95 11.17
C ALA A 129 5.89 14.08 10.98
N ASN A 130 5.39 15.27 10.68
CA ASN A 130 3.97 15.51 10.44
C ASN A 130 3.65 15.86 8.97
N ASP A 131 4.66 15.83 8.12
CA ASP A 131 4.49 16.15 6.70
C ASP A 131 3.82 14.98 5.96
N VAL A 132 2.95 15.32 5.02
CA VAL A 132 2.12 14.36 4.28
C VAL A 132 2.56 14.31 2.83
N PHE A 133 2.64 13.11 2.30
CA PHE A 133 2.95 12.81 0.90
C PHE A 133 1.80 12.02 0.29
N ILE A 134 1.27 12.49 -0.82
CA ILE A 134 0.18 11.83 -1.55
C ILE A 134 0.63 11.63 -2.99
N ILE A 135 0.68 10.38 -3.41
CA ILE A 135 1.09 9.99 -4.76
C ILE A 135 -0.13 9.38 -5.46
N GLN A 136 -0.62 10.07 -6.48
CA GLN A 136 -1.88 9.76 -7.16
C GLN A 136 -1.63 9.24 -8.58
N THR A 137 -2.23 8.08 -8.91
CA THR A 137 -2.33 7.61 -10.30
C THR A 137 -3.68 6.94 -10.57
N PRO A 138 -4.36 7.22 -11.70
CA PRO A 138 -5.54 6.47 -12.12
C PRO A 138 -5.19 5.10 -12.72
N LEU A 139 -3.92 4.73 -12.75
CA LEU A 139 -3.39 3.52 -13.35
C LEU A 139 -2.65 2.65 -12.33
N THR A 140 -1.64 1.90 -12.77
CA THR A 140 -0.86 1.00 -11.93
C THR A 140 0.26 1.71 -11.15
N LEU A 141 0.60 1.16 -10.01
CA LEU A 141 1.83 1.44 -9.28
C LEU A 141 2.70 0.19 -9.27
N SER A 142 3.94 0.31 -9.72
CA SER A 142 4.91 -0.78 -9.69
C SER A 142 6.24 -0.36 -9.07
N MET A 143 6.89 -1.31 -8.40
CA MET A 143 8.35 -1.33 -8.18
C MET A 143 8.85 -2.49 -9.04
N SER A 144 9.28 -2.19 -10.26
CA SER A 144 9.58 -3.24 -11.26
C SER A 144 10.97 -3.84 -11.09
N VAL A 145 11.88 -3.17 -10.39
CA VAL A 145 13.26 -3.61 -10.20
C VAL A 145 13.46 -4.23 -8.81
N SER A 146 13.97 -5.44 -8.78
CA SER A 146 14.24 -6.19 -7.55
C SER A 146 15.22 -5.46 -6.63
N GLY A 147 14.99 -5.57 -5.32
CA GLY A 147 15.86 -5.07 -4.27
C GLY A 147 15.87 -3.55 -4.10
N LYS A 148 15.04 -2.81 -4.85
CA LYS A 148 14.94 -1.36 -4.72
C LYS A 148 14.11 -0.95 -3.51
N LYS A 149 14.31 0.28 -3.04
CA LYS A 149 13.77 0.73 -1.75
C LYS A 149 13.11 2.11 -1.86
N VAL A 150 12.00 2.23 -1.17
CA VAL A 150 11.50 3.52 -0.71
C VAL A 150 12.18 3.84 0.62
N LEU A 151 12.87 4.96 0.68
CA LEU A 151 13.65 5.41 1.84
C LEU A 151 12.96 6.59 2.53
N LEU A 152 13.12 6.69 3.83
CA LEU A 152 12.62 7.79 4.65
C LEU A 152 13.80 8.59 5.19
N ASP A 153 13.76 9.90 5.03
CA ASP A 153 14.80 10.82 5.52
C ASP A 153 14.18 12.10 6.09
N CYS A 154 15.01 12.96 6.67
CA CYS A 154 14.64 14.25 7.25
C CYS A 154 13.58 14.16 8.38
N GLY A 155 13.17 12.97 8.79
CA GLY A 155 12.10 12.74 9.77
C GLY A 155 10.77 12.30 9.17
N ALA A 156 10.68 12.07 7.86
CA ALA A 156 9.50 11.55 7.21
C ALA A 156 9.07 10.20 7.84
N ARG A 157 7.75 9.97 7.88
CA ARG A 157 7.17 8.77 8.48
C ARG A 157 6.29 8.04 7.46
N ALA A 158 6.41 6.71 7.43
CA ALA A 158 5.62 5.85 6.55
C ALA A 158 4.10 6.06 6.72
N GLU A 159 3.64 6.30 7.95
CA GLU A 159 2.22 6.54 8.26
C GLU A 159 1.62 7.75 7.55
N ASN A 160 2.45 8.69 7.08
CA ASN A 160 2.06 9.92 6.39
C ASN A 160 2.27 9.86 4.87
N ILE A 161 2.64 8.71 4.33
CA ILE A 161 2.81 8.49 2.89
C ILE A 161 1.63 7.68 2.38
N PHE A 162 0.95 8.19 1.35
CA PHE A 162 -0.25 7.58 0.77
C PHE A 162 -0.06 7.35 -0.72
N TRP A 163 -0.09 6.09 -1.13
CA TRP A 163 -0.04 5.64 -2.51
C TRP A 163 -1.43 5.33 -3.00
N GLN A 164 -2.01 6.23 -3.77
CA GLN A 164 -3.33 6.04 -4.37
C GLN A 164 -3.17 5.51 -5.79
N ALA A 165 -3.60 4.27 -6.02
CA ALA A 165 -3.59 3.61 -7.32
C ALA A 165 -4.98 3.06 -7.65
N ALA A 166 -5.53 3.44 -8.82
CA ALA A 166 -6.87 3.00 -9.21
C ALA A 166 -6.91 1.56 -9.72
N THR A 167 -5.76 1.01 -10.10
CA THR A 167 -5.63 -0.36 -10.59
C THR A 167 -4.64 -1.16 -9.75
N ALA A 168 -3.95 -2.13 -10.32
CA ALA A 168 -3.08 -3.03 -9.60
C ALA A 168 -1.81 -2.37 -9.05
N VAL A 169 -1.35 -2.89 -7.92
CA VAL A 169 -0.05 -2.58 -7.34
C VAL A 169 0.83 -3.82 -7.41
N SER A 170 2.07 -3.68 -7.88
CA SER A 170 3.05 -4.78 -7.93
C SER A 170 4.39 -4.36 -7.35
N ILE A 171 4.94 -5.22 -6.48
CA ILE A 171 6.21 -4.98 -5.81
C ILE A 171 7.12 -6.16 -6.12
N ALA A 172 8.27 -5.89 -6.75
CA ALA A 172 9.23 -6.90 -7.17
C ALA A 172 9.94 -7.57 -5.98
N THR A 173 10.52 -8.73 -6.25
CA THR A 173 11.26 -9.52 -5.27
C THR A 173 12.33 -8.70 -4.53
N GLY A 174 12.31 -8.76 -3.20
CA GLY A 174 13.27 -8.07 -2.35
C GLY A 174 13.15 -6.54 -2.34
N ALA A 175 12.14 -5.98 -3.01
CA ALA A 175 11.87 -4.55 -2.95
C ALA A 175 11.26 -4.17 -1.60
N HIS A 176 11.56 -2.95 -1.12
CA HIS A 176 11.09 -2.43 0.15
C HIS A 176 10.21 -1.20 -0.06
N MET A 177 8.95 -1.33 0.29
CA MET A 177 7.94 -0.27 0.14
C MET A 177 7.57 0.32 1.49
N GLU A 178 7.58 1.64 1.60
CA GLU A 178 7.13 2.39 2.76
C GLU A 178 5.86 3.17 2.45
N GLY A 179 4.94 3.22 3.42
CA GLY A 179 3.70 3.99 3.30
C GLY A 179 2.42 3.14 3.23
N ASN A 180 1.30 3.82 3.09
CA ASN A 180 -0.03 3.22 3.04
C ASN A 180 -0.47 3.06 1.58
N ILE A 181 -0.77 1.84 1.18
CA ILE A 181 -1.24 1.54 -0.18
C ILE A 181 -2.77 1.56 -0.21
N LEU A 182 -3.31 2.51 -0.93
CA LEU A 182 -4.73 2.68 -1.21
C LEU A 182 -5.02 2.13 -2.62
N GLY A 183 -5.05 0.83 -2.74
CA GLY A 183 -5.28 0.13 -4.01
C GLY A 183 -6.73 -0.32 -4.17
N MET A 184 -7.34 -0.04 -5.32
CA MET A 184 -8.73 -0.44 -5.58
C MET A 184 -8.85 -1.88 -6.10
N THR A 185 -7.74 -2.48 -6.51
CA THR A 185 -7.69 -3.86 -7.00
C THR A 185 -6.59 -4.67 -6.30
N THR A 186 -5.99 -5.62 -6.97
CA THR A 186 -5.02 -6.55 -6.38
C THR A 186 -3.69 -5.88 -6.03
N VAL A 187 -3.15 -6.23 -4.88
CA VAL A 187 -1.76 -5.97 -4.50
C VAL A 187 -0.97 -7.28 -4.63
N THR A 188 0.10 -7.25 -5.42
CA THR A 188 0.99 -8.40 -5.65
C THR A 188 2.40 -8.09 -5.16
N MET A 189 2.95 -8.96 -4.33
CA MET A 189 4.34 -8.93 -3.89
C MET A 189 5.03 -10.19 -4.43
N MET A 190 6.19 -10.01 -5.07
CA MET A 190 6.92 -11.07 -5.77
C MET A 190 8.24 -11.40 -5.07
#